data_59ccc35ca1ab46fe18d9f43ee88b86e3
#
_entry.id   59ccc35ca1ab46fe18d9f43ee88b86e3
#
_cell.length_a   1.000
_cell.length_b   1.000
_cell.length_c   1.000
_cell.angle_alpha   90.00
_cell.angle_beta   90.00
_cell.angle_gamma   90.00
#
_symmetry.space_group_name_H-M   'P 1'
#
loop_
_entity.id
_entity.type
_entity.pdbx_description
1 polymer ?
#
loop_
_entity_poly.entity_id
_entity_poly.type
_entity_poly.pdbx_seq_one_letter_code
_entity_poly.pdbx_strand_id
1 'polypeptide(L)'
;MRIPHGVTQVLLTEGLADALGKQADEVEINEQAIDEVEVPERFARHVGNIITRKLETIESPEKRSEIVRQIMALLKYVDETPVNPPTELTAVLPKRSVNNRRFLDARPQTPLNDAALLTNAKGDPSLISEIRSEIATADNVDLLCAFVKWSGLSLLEQELCALTERGGKFRVITTTYIGATERRALDRLVEKLGAEVKIQYEINSTRLHAKSWYFHRNSGWDTAYVGSSNLSVPAMTEGVEWNVRLSKQQTGQLLSKFMRTFESYWADSSYRLYNPKVDANQLDSALSQASGKARKESSIILGGLDVRPYPHQEEILEKLRVERGIHDNHRNLVVAATGTGKTVIAALDYRDNLSAAGRYPRLLFVAHRIEILEQSMRAYRAVL
;
A
#
# COMPACT_ATOMS: atom_id res chain seq x y z
N MET A 1 26.99 -29.57 -14.12
CA MET A 1 26.00 -28.89 -13.22
C MET A 1 24.64 -29.35 -13.65
N ARG A 2 23.82 -29.92 -12.78
CA ARG A 2 22.46 -30.32 -13.14
C ARG A 2 21.54 -29.10 -13.02
N ILE A 3 20.86 -28.75 -14.11
CA ILE A 3 19.97 -27.60 -14.13
C ILE A 3 18.62 -28.03 -13.54
N PRO A 4 18.06 -27.31 -12.53
CA PRO A 4 16.78 -27.67 -11.94
C PRO A 4 15.66 -27.48 -12.96
N HIS A 5 14.70 -28.42 -12.98
CA HIS A 5 13.53 -28.32 -13.83
C HIS A 5 12.55 -27.30 -13.26
N GLY A 6 11.89 -26.54 -14.13
CA GLY A 6 10.87 -25.56 -13.75
C GLY A 6 10.86 -24.34 -14.66
N VAL A 7 9.91 -23.45 -14.41
CA VAL A 7 9.83 -22.16 -15.12
C VAL A 7 10.95 -21.25 -14.63
N THR A 8 11.73 -20.68 -15.56
CA THR A 8 12.84 -19.76 -15.26
C THR A 8 12.83 -18.58 -16.24
N GLN A 9 13.45 -17.48 -15.85
CA GLN A 9 13.62 -16.30 -16.70
C GLN A 9 15.01 -15.68 -16.43
N VAL A 10 16.01 -16.31 -17.01
CA VAL A 10 17.42 -15.88 -16.90
C VAL A 10 18.00 -15.57 -18.25
N LEU A 11 19.02 -14.70 -18.29
CA LEU A 11 19.79 -14.47 -19.50
C LEU A 11 20.53 -15.76 -19.88
N LEU A 12 20.32 -16.23 -21.11
CA LEU A 12 21.05 -17.40 -21.62
C LEU A 12 22.50 -17.00 -21.89
N THR A 13 23.42 -17.58 -21.13
CA THR A 13 24.86 -17.40 -21.27
C THR A 13 25.47 -18.57 -22.03
N GLU A 14 26.66 -18.38 -22.62
CA GLU A 14 27.38 -19.47 -23.31
C GLU A 14 27.54 -20.71 -22.42
N GLY A 15 27.95 -20.51 -21.18
CA GLY A 15 28.12 -21.63 -20.24
C GLY A 15 26.79 -22.31 -19.86
N LEU A 16 25.67 -21.58 -19.83
CA LEU A 16 24.34 -22.16 -19.60
C LEU A 16 23.87 -22.92 -20.84
N ALA A 17 24.08 -22.38 -22.04
CA ALA A 17 23.77 -23.03 -23.30
C ALA A 17 24.52 -24.37 -23.45
N ASP A 18 25.82 -24.36 -23.17
CA ASP A 18 26.64 -25.60 -23.16
C ASP A 18 26.14 -26.65 -22.15
N ALA A 19 25.74 -26.21 -20.96
CA ALA A 19 25.22 -27.08 -19.93
C ALA A 19 23.85 -27.69 -20.32
N LEU A 20 22.98 -26.90 -20.96
CA LEU A 20 21.69 -27.36 -21.47
C LEU A 20 21.88 -28.32 -22.65
N GLY A 21 22.81 -28.02 -23.56
CA GLY A 21 23.13 -28.90 -24.68
C GLY A 21 23.55 -30.29 -24.25
N LYS A 22 24.26 -30.44 -23.12
CA LYS A 22 24.63 -31.73 -22.52
C LYS A 22 23.46 -32.50 -21.92
N GLN A 23 22.31 -31.88 -21.70
CA GLN A 23 21.09 -32.46 -21.14
C GLN A 23 19.94 -32.45 -22.14
N ALA A 24 20.18 -32.18 -23.42
CA ALA A 24 19.17 -32.00 -24.43
C ALA A 24 18.22 -33.21 -24.61
N ASP A 25 18.69 -34.40 -24.33
CA ASP A 25 17.89 -35.64 -24.40
C ASP A 25 16.96 -35.81 -23.17
N GLU A 26 17.21 -35.06 -22.09
CA GLU A 26 16.51 -35.21 -20.80
C GLU A 26 15.53 -34.04 -20.52
N VAL A 27 15.68 -32.91 -21.20
CA VAL A 27 14.91 -31.67 -20.91
C VAL A 27 14.35 -31.02 -22.17
N GLU A 28 13.16 -30.49 -22.07
CA GLU A 28 12.57 -29.60 -23.08
C GLU A 28 12.95 -28.14 -22.73
N ILE A 29 13.51 -27.41 -23.70
CA ILE A 29 14.00 -26.05 -23.52
C ILE A 29 13.07 -25.11 -24.27
N ASN A 30 12.60 -24.08 -23.58
CA ASN A 30 11.87 -22.98 -24.20
C ASN A 30 12.69 -21.69 -24.09
N GLU A 31 12.95 -21.04 -25.21
CA GLU A 31 13.71 -19.81 -25.30
C GLU A 31 12.86 -18.72 -25.96
N GLN A 32 13.03 -17.48 -25.50
CA GLN A 32 12.37 -16.31 -26.07
C GLN A 32 13.38 -15.22 -26.30
N ALA A 33 13.32 -14.58 -27.47
CA ALA A 33 14.11 -13.40 -27.75
C ALA A 33 13.78 -12.25 -26.77
N ILE A 34 14.78 -11.53 -26.33
CA ILE A 34 14.62 -10.35 -25.49
C ILE A 34 14.30 -9.16 -26.40
N ASP A 35 13.32 -8.33 -26.02
CA ASP A 35 13.04 -7.09 -26.71
C ASP A 35 14.30 -6.19 -26.71
N GLU A 36 14.66 -5.64 -27.88
CA GLU A 36 15.85 -4.80 -28.03
C GLU A 36 15.89 -3.64 -27.04
N VAL A 37 14.75 -3.09 -26.65
CA VAL A 37 14.65 -2.01 -25.66
C VAL A 37 15.05 -2.48 -24.27
N GLU A 38 14.82 -3.76 -23.92
CA GLU A 38 15.16 -4.34 -22.62
C GLU A 38 16.60 -4.87 -22.53
N VAL A 39 17.26 -5.13 -23.67
CA VAL A 39 18.60 -5.75 -23.70
C VAL A 39 19.62 -5.01 -22.83
N PRO A 40 19.76 -3.66 -22.91
CA PRO A 40 20.75 -2.95 -22.10
C PRO A 40 20.54 -3.14 -20.59
N GLU A 41 19.30 -3.09 -20.13
CA GLU A 41 18.98 -3.29 -18.71
C GLU A 41 19.26 -4.73 -18.25
N ARG A 42 18.91 -5.72 -19.08
CA ARG A 42 19.16 -7.13 -18.79
C ARG A 42 20.66 -7.43 -18.70
N PHE A 43 21.45 -6.87 -19.62
CA PHE A 43 22.91 -7.00 -19.62
C PHE A 43 23.54 -6.31 -18.41
N ALA A 44 23.14 -5.06 -18.11
CA ALA A 44 23.66 -4.33 -16.96
C ALA A 44 23.40 -5.07 -15.65
N ARG A 45 22.18 -5.60 -15.47
CA ARG A 45 21.81 -6.41 -14.29
C ARG A 45 22.65 -7.68 -14.21
N HIS A 46 22.85 -8.39 -15.31
CA HIS A 46 23.65 -9.62 -15.35
C HIS A 46 25.10 -9.36 -14.97
N VAL A 47 25.71 -8.36 -15.60
CA VAL A 47 27.10 -7.95 -15.33
C VAL A 47 27.26 -7.44 -13.91
N GLY A 48 26.32 -6.61 -13.43
CA GLY A 48 26.29 -6.14 -12.03
C GLY A 48 26.29 -7.29 -11.03
N ASN A 49 25.46 -8.30 -11.24
CA ASN A 49 25.41 -9.49 -10.37
C ASN A 49 26.73 -10.28 -10.39
N ILE A 50 27.44 -10.34 -11.52
CA ILE A 50 28.77 -10.97 -11.60
C ILE A 50 29.79 -10.16 -10.82
N ILE A 51 29.80 -8.84 -10.99
CA ILE A 51 30.70 -7.94 -10.27
C ILE A 51 30.45 -8.05 -8.74
N THR A 52 29.20 -8.00 -8.29
CA THR A 52 28.83 -8.15 -6.89
C THR A 52 29.41 -9.44 -6.32
N ARG A 53 29.09 -10.59 -6.94
CA ARG A 53 29.61 -11.89 -6.50
C ARG A 53 31.14 -11.93 -6.48
N LYS A 54 31.79 -11.29 -7.43
CA LYS A 54 33.27 -11.24 -7.46
C LYS A 54 33.83 -10.41 -6.32
N LEU A 55 33.25 -9.24 -6.05
CA LEU A 55 33.68 -8.34 -4.98
C LEU A 55 33.45 -8.96 -3.59
N GLU A 56 32.39 -9.73 -3.41
CA GLU A 56 32.11 -10.46 -2.15
C GLU A 56 33.19 -11.51 -1.82
N THR A 57 33.80 -12.12 -2.82
CA THR A 57 34.86 -13.13 -2.62
C THR A 57 36.23 -12.53 -2.28
N ILE A 58 36.39 -11.21 -2.31
CA ILE A 58 37.65 -10.52 -2.08
C ILE A 58 37.65 -9.93 -0.67
N GLU A 59 38.54 -10.38 0.20
CA GLU A 59 38.63 -9.90 1.58
C GLU A 59 39.27 -8.50 1.69
N SER A 60 40.29 -8.21 0.84
CA SER A 60 41.04 -6.95 0.90
C SER A 60 40.24 -5.78 0.30
N PRO A 61 39.98 -4.69 1.05
CA PRO A 61 39.34 -3.48 0.55
C PRO A 61 40.12 -2.82 -0.61
N GLU A 62 41.47 -2.85 -0.53
CA GLU A 62 42.34 -2.26 -1.54
C GLU A 62 42.19 -3.01 -2.89
N LYS A 63 42.13 -4.34 -2.84
CA LYS A 63 41.91 -5.16 -4.04
C LYS A 63 40.51 -4.95 -4.63
N ARG A 64 39.47 -4.77 -3.80
CA ARG A 64 38.14 -4.40 -4.28
C ARG A 64 38.18 -3.07 -5.03
N SER A 65 38.79 -2.06 -4.42
CA SER A 65 38.93 -0.70 -5.02
C SER A 65 39.71 -0.74 -6.33
N GLU A 66 40.77 -1.56 -6.42
CA GLU A 66 41.56 -1.72 -7.63
C GLU A 66 40.75 -2.34 -8.78
N ILE A 67 39.96 -3.39 -8.53
CA ILE A 67 39.08 -4.01 -9.53
C ILE A 67 38.04 -3.00 -10.03
N VAL A 68 37.41 -2.24 -9.13
CA VAL A 68 36.45 -1.20 -9.52
C VAL A 68 37.12 -0.16 -10.40
N ARG A 69 38.33 0.31 -10.06
CA ARG A 69 39.09 1.26 -10.88
C ARG A 69 39.36 0.72 -12.28
N GLN A 70 39.73 -0.54 -12.41
CA GLN A 70 39.96 -1.20 -13.71
C GLN A 70 38.68 -1.28 -14.55
N ILE A 71 37.53 -1.59 -13.92
CA ILE A 71 36.24 -1.58 -14.61
C ILE A 71 35.87 -0.18 -15.07
N MET A 72 36.06 0.86 -14.26
CA MET A 72 35.78 2.25 -14.64
C MET A 72 36.67 2.71 -15.79
N ALA A 73 37.94 2.33 -15.77
CA ALA A 73 38.86 2.61 -16.85
C ALA A 73 38.44 1.92 -18.16
N LEU A 74 38.03 0.67 -18.11
CA LEU A 74 37.53 -0.09 -19.26
C LEU A 74 36.28 0.57 -19.88
N LEU A 75 35.37 1.03 -19.03
CA LEU A 75 34.13 1.70 -19.43
C LEU A 75 34.34 3.17 -19.82
N LYS A 76 35.57 3.72 -19.66
CA LYS A 76 35.93 5.14 -19.87
C LYS A 76 35.20 6.14 -18.98
N TYR A 77 34.81 5.72 -17.77
CA TYR A 77 34.18 6.54 -16.74
C TYR A 77 35.14 6.74 -15.55
N VAL A 78 36.34 7.25 -15.82
CA VAL A 78 37.39 7.41 -14.80
C VAL A 78 36.99 8.37 -13.69
N ASP A 79 36.21 9.41 -14.00
CA ASP A 79 35.71 10.40 -13.05
C ASP A 79 34.66 9.80 -12.09
N GLU A 80 34.06 8.67 -12.44
CA GLU A 80 33.11 7.90 -11.62
C GLU A 80 33.81 6.90 -10.68
N THR A 81 35.14 6.89 -10.64
CA THR A 81 35.90 5.99 -9.76
C THR A 81 35.72 6.40 -8.29
N PRO A 82 35.25 5.49 -7.41
CA PRO A 82 35.11 5.79 -5.99
C PRO A 82 36.41 6.23 -5.35
N VAL A 83 36.32 7.18 -4.40
CA VAL A 83 37.46 7.62 -3.60
C VAL A 83 37.98 6.48 -2.71
N ASN A 84 39.23 6.59 -2.28
CA ASN A 84 39.85 5.60 -1.38
C ASN A 84 40.32 6.30 -0.10
N PRO A 85 39.88 5.90 1.11
CA PRO A 85 38.90 4.83 1.38
C PRO A 85 37.51 5.15 0.86
N PRO A 86 36.67 4.15 0.55
CA PRO A 86 35.32 4.36 0.03
C PRO A 86 34.46 5.12 1.05
N THR A 87 33.82 6.21 0.60
CA THR A 87 32.92 7.03 1.39
C THR A 87 31.66 7.35 0.61
N GLU A 88 30.56 7.58 1.30
CA GLU A 88 29.30 8.00 0.70
C GLU A 88 29.06 9.50 0.95
N LEU A 89 28.66 10.19 -0.11
CA LEU A 89 28.13 11.55 0.01
C LEU A 89 26.68 11.46 0.51
N THR A 90 26.44 11.87 1.75
CA THR A 90 25.15 11.69 2.40
C THR A 90 24.27 12.94 2.42
N ALA A 91 24.83 14.13 2.21
CA ALA A 91 24.10 15.39 2.06
C ALA A 91 24.99 16.48 1.47
N VAL A 92 24.37 17.40 0.72
CA VAL A 92 24.93 18.69 0.33
C VAL A 92 23.99 19.77 0.83
N LEU A 93 24.41 20.56 1.80
CA LEU A 93 23.57 21.55 2.48
C LEU A 93 24.21 22.94 2.38
N PRO A 94 23.40 24.03 2.34
CA PRO A 94 23.93 25.39 2.34
C PRO A 94 24.79 25.67 3.56
N LYS A 95 25.94 26.32 3.40
CA LYS A 95 26.75 26.78 4.53
C LYS A 95 25.93 27.76 5.40
N ARG A 96 26.05 27.64 6.70
CA ARG A 96 25.42 28.53 7.68
C ARG A 96 23.88 28.46 7.79
N SER A 97 23.24 27.38 7.36
CA SER A 97 21.84 27.15 7.67
C SER A 97 21.68 26.57 9.07
N VAL A 98 20.81 27.18 9.87
CA VAL A 98 20.49 26.73 11.25
C VAL A 98 19.88 25.32 11.25
N ASN A 99 19.27 24.91 10.13
CA ASN A 99 18.55 23.64 9.98
C ASN A 99 19.45 22.47 9.56
N ASN A 100 20.73 22.69 9.24
CA ASN A 100 21.60 21.63 8.69
C ASN A 100 21.72 20.41 9.61
N ARG A 101 21.92 20.60 10.93
CA ARG A 101 21.96 19.52 11.90
C ARG A 101 20.66 18.71 11.91
N ARG A 102 19.51 19.38 11.91
CA ARG A 102 18.20 18.73 11.91
C ARG A 102 18.02 17.81 10.70
N PHE A 103 18.45 18.22 9.51
CA PHE A 103 18.40 17.37 8.31
C PHE A 103 19.31 16.14 8.42
N LEU A 104 20.50 16.29 8.97
CA LEU A 104 21.46 15.19 9.13
C LEU A 104 20.98 14.17 10.15
N ASP A 105 20.43 14.65 11.28
CA ASP A 105 19.97 13.81 12.38
C ASP A 105 18.61 13.11 12.07
N ALA A 106 17.84 13.66 11.12
CA ALA A 106 16.51 13.18 10.79
C ALA A 106 16.47 12.18 9.61
N ARG A 107 17.61 11.63 9.19
CA ARG A 107 17.65 10.67 8.06
C ARG A 107 16.92 9.38 8.40
N PRO A 108 16.21 8.76 7.41
CA PRO A 108 15.67 7.42 7.57
C PRO A 108 16.75 6.42 8.01
N GLN A 109 16.39 5.44 8.82
CA GLN A 109 17.31 4.36 9.21
C GLN A 109 17.60 3.45 8.00
N THR A 110 16.61 3.21 7.16
CA THR A 110 16.80 2.55 5.87
C THR A 110 17.53 3.49 4.92
N PRO A 111 18.69 3.12 4.36
CA PRO A 111 19.42 3.95 3.41
C PRO A 111 18.56 4.39 2.22
N LEU A 112 18.75 5.63 1.72
CA LEU A 112 17.92 6.18 0.64
C LEU A 112 18.06 5.43 -0.69
N ASN A 113 19.15 4.71 -0.89
CA ASN A 113 19.39 3.87 -2.06
C ASN A 113 18.67 2.51 -1.97
N ASP A 114 18.22 2.06 -0.80
CA ASP A 114 17.71 0.70 -0.61
C ASP A 114 16.18 0.62 -0.69
N ALA A 115 15.70 -0.42 -1.36
CA ALA A 115 14.33 -0.91 -1.20
C ALA A 115 14.27 -1.84 0.02
N ALA A 116 13.16 -1.81 0.75
CA ALA A 116 13.00 -2.61 1.97
C ALA A 116 11.54 -3.05 2.18
N LEU A 117 11.37 -4.14 2.92
CA LEU A 117 10.08 -4.55 3.46
C LEU A 117 10.04 -4.18 4.95
N LEU A 118 9.08 -3.38 5.35
CA LEU A 118 8.83 -2.99 6.73
C LEU A 118 7.61 -3.75 7.26
N THR A 119 7.80 -4.49 8.33
CA THR A 119 6.77 -5.37 8.89
C THR A 119 6.35 -4.99 10.31
N ASN A 120 6.94 -3.93 10.87
CA ASN A 120 6.86 -3.60 12.31
C ASN A 120 7.29 -4.75 13.23
N ALA A 121 8.09 -5.70 12.75
CA ALA A 121 8.61 -6.78 13.54
C ALA A 121 9.66 -6.28 14.55
N LYS A 122 9.86 -7.05 15.63
CA LYS A 122 10.86 -6.70 16.63
C LYS A 122 12.27 -6.69 16.00
N GLY A 123 12.91 -5.53 16.03
CA GLY A 123 14.23 -5.30 15.43
C GLY A 123 14.20 -4.55 14.10
N ASP A 124 13.04 -4.46 13.45
CA ASP A 124 12.86 -3.60 12.27
C ASP A 124 12.63 -2.14 12.69
N PRO A 125 13.01 -1.17 11.85
CA PRO A 125 12.55 0.22 12.02
C PRO A 125 11.03 0.27 12.02
N SER A 126 10.43 1.02 12.96
CA SER A 126 8.99 1.21 12.94
C SER A 126 8.56 2.08 11.75
N LEU A 127 7.43 1.76 11.13
CA LEU A 127 6.91 2.54 10.00
C LEU A 127 6.79 4.03 10.36
N ILE A 128 6.31 4.36 11.56
CA ILE A 128 6.16 5.75 11.99
C ILE A 128 7.50 6.49 12.07
N SER A 129 8.56 5.83 12.55
CA SER A 129 9.90 6.40 12.65
C SER A 129 10.47 6.69 11.25
N GLU A 130 10.32 5.75 10.32
CA GLU A 130 10.75 5.94 8.93
C GLU A 130 9.97 7.08 8.25
N ILE A 131 8.63 7.10 8.35
CA ILE A 131 7.80 8.14 7.74
C ILE A 131 8.14 9.54 8.30
N ARG A 132 8.38 9.67 9.61
CA ARG A 132 8.85 10.93 10.21
C ARG A 132 10.15 11.42 9.59
N SER A 133 11.13 10.53 9.49
CA SER A 133 12.43 10.83 8.91
C SER A 133 12.34 11.17 7.42
N GLU A 134 11.49 10.47 6.68
CA GLU A 134 11.20 10.77 5.28
C GLU A 134 10.59 12.17 5.12
N ILE A 135 9.56 12.52 5.90
CA ILE A 135 8.94 13.87 5.88
C ILE A 135 9.96 14.95 6.24
N ALA A 136 10.79 14.71 7.26
CA ALA A 136 11.78 15.67 7.73
C ALA A 136 12.83 16.01 6.65
N THR A 137 13.12 15.07 5.74
CA THR A 137 14.16 15.20 4.71
C THR A 137 13.62 15.37 3.28
N ALA A 138 12.32 15.28 3.06
CA ALA A 138 11.70 15.50 1.75
C ALA A 138 11.45 16.98 1.45
N ASP A 139 11.47 17.36 0.18
CA ASP A 139 11.04 18.69 -0.28
C ASP A 139 9.54 18.78 -0.50
N ASN A 140 8.91 17.68 -0.99
CA ASN A 140 7.46 17.58 -1.12
C ASN A 140 7.01 16.18 -0.72
N VAL A 141 5.74 16.05 -0.32
CA VAL A 141 5.14 14.78 0.09
C VAL A 141 3.78 14.60 -0.57
N ASP A 142 3.54 13.40 -1.11
CA ASP A 142 2.26 12.98 -1.64
C ASP A 142 1.75 11.78 -0.85
N LEU A 143 0.51 11.84 -0.41
CA LEU A 143 -0.18 10.78 0.32
C LEU A 143 -1.41 10.32 -0.46
N LEU A 144 -1.47 9.05 -0.76
CA LEU A 144 -2.67 8.37 -1.23
C LEU A 144 -3.13 7.41 -0.14
N CYS A 145 -4.21 7.73 0.57
CA CYS A 145 -4.64 6.96 1.72
C CYS A 145 -6.15 6.88 1.81
N ALA A 146 -6.68 5.66 1.82
CA ALA A 146 -8.12 5.44 1.87
C ALA A 146 -8.75 6.05 3.13
N PHE A 147 -8.10 5.92 4.30
CA PHE A 147 -8.65 6.38 5.57
C PHE A 147 -7.64 7.24 6.33
N VAL A 148 -8.03 8.48 6.58
CA VAL A 148 -7.25 9.46 7.33
C VAL A 148 -7.92 9.72 8.67
N LYS A 149 -7.25 9.32 9.75
CA LYS A 149 -7.71 9.54 11.13
C LYS A 149 -6.85 10.58 11.85
N TRP A 150 -7.49 11.35 12.72
CA TRP A 150 -6.78 12.31 13.56
C TRP A 150 -5.67 11.66 14.39
N SER A 151 -5.95 10.50 14.95
CA SER A 151 -4.98 9.76 15.77
C SER A 151 -3.69 9.43 15.03
N GLY A 152 -3.77 9.06 13.73
CA GLY A 152 -2.59 8.83 12.90
C GLY A 152 -1.90 10.13 12.46
N LEU A 153 -2.68 11.13 12.04
CA LEU A 153 -2.16 12.41 11.61
C LEU A 153 -1.39 13.13 12.73
N SER A 154 -1.91 13.08 13.97
CA SER A 154 -1.28 13.74 15.12
C SER A 154 0.12 13.21 15.43
N LEU A 155 0.44 11.97 15.04
CA LEU A 155 1.79 11.42 15.17
C LEU A 155 2.81 12.08 14.25
N LEU A 156 2.38 12.69 13.15
CA LEU A 156 3.22 13.28 12.10
C LEU A 156 3.07 14.80 12.01
N GLU A 157 2.27 15.40 12.88
CA GLU A 157 1.89 16.82 12.78
C GLU A 157 3.11 17.74 12.82
N GLN A 158 4.07 17.46 13.70
CA GLN A 158 5.26 18.29 13.86
C GLN A 158 6.12 18.29 12.60
N GLU A 159 6.36 17.13 12.01
CA GLU A 159 7.18 16.98 10.81
C GLU A 159 6.48 17.60 9.59
N LEU A 160 5.16 17.44 9.49
CA LEU A 160 4.35 18.02 8.41
C LEU A 160 4.28 19.56 8.51
N CYS A 161 4.12 20.12 9.72
CA CYS A 161 4.25 21.57 9.93
C CYS A 161 5.63 22.07 9.45
N ALA A 162 6.68 21.41 9.89
CA ALA A 162 8.04 21.79 9.50
C ALA A 162 8.30 21.65 7.99
N LEU A 163 7.63 20.70 7.30
CA LEU A 163 7.67 20.58 5.85
C LEU A 163 7.06 21.82 5.18
N THR A 164 5.87 22.22 5.57
CA THR A 164 5.17 23.35 4.93
C THR A 164 5.77 24.70 5.33
N GLU A 165 6.25 24.87 6.55
CA GLU A 165 6.97 26.07 7.00
C GLU A 165 8.24 26.33 6.18
N ARG A 166 8.93 25.30 5.70
CA ARG A 166 10.10 25.44 4.79
C ARG A 166 9.72 25.55 3.32
N GLY A 167 8.42 25.67 2.98
CA GLY A 167 7.91 25.85 1.62
C GLY A 167 7.65 24.54 0.88
N GLY A 168 7.74 23.39 1.54
CA GLY A 168 7.40 22.10 0.97
C GLY A 168 5.90 21.95 0.74
N LYS A 169 5.51 21.21 -0.31
CA LYS A 169 4.11 20.91 -0.61
C LYS A 169 3.70 19.57 -0.02
N PHE A 170 2.48 19.54 0.50
CA PHE A 170 1.84 18.31 0.95
C PHE A 170 0.51 18.13 0.24
N ARG A 171 0.38 17.05 -0.55
CA ARG A 171 -0.84 16.69 -1.28
C ARG A 171 -1.40 15.39 -0.76
N VAL A 172 -2.72 15.33 -0.60
CA VAL A 172 -3.41 14.16 -0.06
C VAL A 172 -4.57 13.80 -0.96
N ILE A 173 -4.66 12.52 -1.33
CA ILE A 173 -5.84 11.93 -1.96
C ILE A 173 -6.47 10.94 -0.98
N THR A 174 -7.74 11.11 -0.69
CA THR A 174 -8.50 10.23 0.21
C THR A 174 -9.93 9.99 -0.29
N THR A 175 -10.71 9.23 0.45
CA THR A 175 -12.10 8.89 0.09
C THR A 175 -13.02 8.93 1.30
N THR A 176 -14.31 9.08 1.05
CA THR A 176 -15.38 8.92 2.05
C THR A 176 -15.79 7.45 2.25
N TYR A 177 -15.21 6.50 1.51
CA TYR A 177 -15.56 5.09 1.56
C TYR A 177 -15.63 4.55 2.98
N ILE A 178 -16.71 3.83 3.31
CA ILE A 178 -17.10 3.30 4.63
C ILE A 178 -17.13 4.32 5.80
N GLY A 179 -17.00 5.61 5.52
CA GLY A 179 -17.04 6.66 6.55
C GLY A 179 -15.91 6.59 7.59
N ALA A 180 -14.77 5.98 7.26
CA ALA A 180 -13.67 5.78 8.19
C ALA A 180 -12.69 6.96 8.28
N THR A 181 -12.72 7.87 7.29
CA THR A 181 -11.98 9.14 7.31
C THR A 181 -12.65 10.10 8.32
N GLU A 182 -11.85 10.84 9.06
CA GLU A 182 -12.35 11.83 10.04
C GLU A 182 -12.24 13.25 9.46
N ARG A 183 -13.37 13.99 9.41
CA ARG A 183 -13.39 15.39 8.97
C ARG A 183 -12.37 16.24 9.71
N ARG A 184 -12.28 16.10 11.04
CA ARG A 184 -11.32 16.82 11.87
C ARG A 184 -9.87 16.68 11.37
N ALA A 185 -9.50 15.50 10.87
CA ALA A 185 -8.16 15.28 10.33
C ALA A 185 -7.96 16.04 9.01
N LEU A 186 -8.98 16.06 8.14
CA LEU A 186 -8.92 16.78 6.87
C LEU A 186 -8.92 18.29 7.05
N ASP A 187 -9.74 18.80 7.98
CA ASP A 187 -9.72 20.23 8.35
C ASP A 187 -8.32 20.64 8.81
N ARG A 188 -7.71 19.83 9.68
CA ARG A 188 -6.35 20.09 10.20
C ARG A 188 -5.29 20.07 9.11
N LEU A 189 -5.37 19.11 8.17
CA LEU A 189 -4.49 19.03 7.01
C LEU A 189 -4.51 20.34 6.20
N VAL A 190 -5.70 20.86 5.90
CA VAL A 190 -5.84 22.08 5.07
C VAL A 190 -5.52 23.33 5.86
N GLU A 191 -6.13 23.53 7.05
CA GLU A 191 -6.08 24.81 7.77
C GLU A 191 -4.77 25.06 8.50
N LYS A 192 -4.13 24.01 9.01
CA LYS A 192 -2.91 24.12 9.84
C LYS A 192 -1.66 23.64 9.13
N LEU A 193 -1.79 22.58 8.34
CA LEU A 193 -0.64 21.99 7.65
C LEU A 193 -0.51 22.50 6.20
N GLY A 194 -1.42 23.34 5.72
CA GLY A 194 -1.37 23.91 4.37
C GLY A 194 -1.44 22.86 3.26
N ALA A 195 -1.97 21.67 3.56
CA ALA A 195 -2.06 20.58 2.59
C ALA A 195 -3.16 20.83 1.57
N GLU A 196 -2.93 20.42 0.33
CA GLU A 196 -3.94 20.28 -0.68
C GLU A 196 -4.60 18.91 -0.55
N VAL A 197 -5.89 18.84 -0.24
CA VAL A 197 -6.60 17.57 -0.02
C VAL A 197 -7.64 17.38 -1.11
N LYS A 198 -7.58 16.27 -1.85
CA LYS A 198 -8.60 15.82 -2.79
C LYS A 198 -9.37 14.63 -2.25
N ILE A 199 -10.69 14.67 -2.36
CA ILE A 199 -11.58 13.65 -1.81
C ILE A 199 -12.39 13.00 -2.92
N GLN A 200 -12.41 11.67 -2.96
CA GLN A 200 -13.34 10.90 -3.75
C GLN A 200 -14.64 10.68 -2.97
N TYR A 201 -15.72 11.30 -3.42
CA TYR A 201 -17.06 11.16 -2.83
C TYR A 201 -17.85 10.00 -3.44
N GLU A 202 -17.55 9.64 -4.70
CA GLU A 202 -18.19 8.51 -5.37
C GLU A 202 -17.58 7.19 -4.87
N ILE A 203 -18.43 6.36 -4.26
CA ILE A 203 -18.00 5.10 -3.61
C ILE A 203 -18.59 3.84 -4.28
N ASN A 204 -19.45 4.03 -5.29
CA ASN A 204 -20.18 2.91 -5.90
C ASN A 204 -19.46 2.32 -7.12
N SER A 205 -18.77 3.14 -7.91
CA SER A 205 -18.11 2.72 -9.14
C SER A 205 -16.65 2.31 -8.95
N THR A 206 -15.89 3.10 -8.20
CA THR A 206 -14.48 2.84 -7.91
C THR A 206 -14.21 3.03 -6.42
N ARG A 207 -13.51 2.08 -5.81
CA ARG A 207 -13.19 2.13 -4.37
C ARG A 207 -11.71 2.37 -4.20
N LEU A 208 -11.35 3.59 -3.84
CA LEU A 208 -9.98 3.88 -3.45
C LEU A 208 -9.65 3.12 -2.16
N HIS A 209 -8.72 2.17 -2.23
CA HIS A 209 -8.23 1.43 -1.06
C HIS A 209 -6.70 1.39 -0.97
N ALA A 210 -6.03 2.20 -1.78
CA ALA A 210 -4.58 2.33 -1.76
C ALA A 210 -4.11 3.04 -0.48
N LYS A 211 -2.92 2.70 -0.02
CA LYS A 211 -2.20 3.35 1.06
C LYS A 211 -0.76 3.46 0.62
N SER A 212 -0.34 4.67 0.35
CA SER A 212 1.00 4.91 -0.15
C SER A 212 1.46 6.33 0.12
N TRP A 213 2.75 6.46 0.35
CA TRP A 213 3.46 7.72 0.54
C TRP A 213 4.49 7.88 -0.56
N TYR A 214 4.70 9.11 -1.03
CA TYR A 214 5.79 9.47 -1.90
C TYR A 214 6.52 10.68 -1.33
N PHE A 215 7.84 10.57 -1.24
CA PHE A 215 8.73 11.59 -0.71
C PHE A 215 9.64 12.06 -1.82
N HIS A 216 9.37 13.25 -2.30
CA HIS A 216 10.16 13.88 -3.37
C HIS A 216 11.31 14.66 -2.79
N ARG A 217 12.50 14.50 -3.38
CA ARG A 217 13.72 15.24 -3.05
C ARG A 217 14.33 15.87 -4.30
N ASN A 218 14.61 17.17 -4.24
CA ASN A 218 15.29 17.90 -5.31
C ASN A 218 16.68 17.33 -5.63
N SER A 219 17.28 16.63 -4.66
CA SER A 219 18.52 15.87 -4.85
C SER A 219 18.36 14.64 -5.74
N GLY A 220 17.12 14.24 -6.07
CA GLY A 220 16.84 13.05 -6.88
C GLY A 220 16.80 11.73 -6.12
N TRP A 221 16.84 11.75 -4.77
CA TRP A 221 16.78 10.58 -3.91
C TRP A 221 15.37 10.32 -3.39
N ASP A 222 14.41 10.22 -4.33
CA ASP A 222 13.02 9.99 -4.03
C ASP A 222 12.79 8.59 -3.46
N THR A 223 11.81 8.48 -2.57
CA THR A 223 11.38 7.22 -1.98
C THR A 223 9.85 7.14 -1.95
N ALA A 224 9.31 5.94 -1.90
CA ALA A 224 7.88 5.73 -1.72
C ALA A 224 7.61 4.52 -0.83
N TYR A 225 6.46 4.53 -0.17
CA TYR A 225 5.96 3.40 0.63
C TYR A 225 4.61 2.97 0.07
N VAL A 226 4.45 1.68 -0.17
CA VAL A 226 3.20 1.08 -0.64
C VAL A 226 2.88 -0.11 0.26
N GLY A 227 1.70 -0.12 0.84
CA GLY A 227 1.34 -1.21 1.77
C GLY A 227 -0.10 -1.21 2.23
N SER A 228 -0.30 -1.84 3.38
CA SER A 228 -1.62 -2.00 3.99
C SER A 228 -1.98 -0.89 5.00
N SER A 229 -1.01 -0.06 5.42
CA SER A 229 -1.13 0.88 6.53
C SER A 229 -1.95 2.13 6.19
N ASN A 230 -3.12 2.26 6.79
CA ASN A 230 -3.85 3.54 6.81
C ASN A 230 -3.22 4.54 7.79
N LEU A 231 -3.56 5.82 7.67
CA LEU A 231 -3.12 6.85 8.61
C LEU A 231 -3.93 6.76 9.92
N SER A 232 -3.54 5.82 10.76
CA SER A 232 -4.12 5.56 12.08
C SER A 232 -3.05 5.04 13.05
N VAL A 233 -3.22 5.23 14.37
CA VAL A 233 -2.22 4.76 15.36
C VAL A 233 -1.94 3.27 15.23
N PRO A 234 -2.93 2.36 15.23
CA PRO A 234 -2.62 0.94 15.15
C PRO A 234 -1.82 0.55 13.91
N ALA A 235 -2.16 1.13 12.74
CA ALA A 235 -1.47 0.81 11.48
C ALA A 235 -0.04 1.37 11.43
N MET A 236 0.22 2.49 12.12
CA MET A 236 1.53 3.16 12.07
C MET A 236 2.50 2.66 13.15
N THR A 237 2.01 2.07 14.26
CA THR A 237 2.84 1.76 15.44
C THR A 237 2.91 0.28 15.78
N GLU A 238 1.76 -0.40 15.96
CA GLU A 238 1.69 -1.73 16.58
C GLU A 238 1.02 -2.79 15.68
N GLY A 239 0.35 -2.36 14.61
CA GLY A 239 -0.35 -3.25 13.70
C GLY A 239 0.61 -4.15 12.93
N VAL A 240 0.20 -5.41 12.67
CA VAL A 240 0.88 -6.27 11.71
C VAL A 240 0.55 -5.77 10.31
N GLU A 241 1.33 -4.81 9.86
CA GLU A 241 1.16 -4.15 8.56
C GLU A 241 2.41 -4.32 7.72
N TRP A 242 2.23 -4.62 6.45
CA TRP A 242 3.34 -4.80 5.54
C TRP A 242 3.42 -3.61 4.58
N ASN A 243 4.58 -2.98 4.55
CA ASN A 243 4.86 -1.85 3.68
C ASN A 243 6.16 -2.09 2.93
N VAL A 244 6.11 -2.00 1.62
CA VAL A 244 7.29 -2.03 0.76
C VAL A 244 7.76 -0.60 0.56
N ARG A 245 9.00 -0.35 0.97
CA ARG A 245 9.71 0.88 0.63
C ARG A 245 10.38 0.72 -0.73
N LEU A 246 10.13 1.66 -1.61
CA LEU A 246 10.72 1.77 -2.92
C LEU A 246 11.76 2.89 -2.91
N SER A 247 12.86 2.70 -3.60
CA SER A 247 13.94 3.67 -3.77
C SER A 247 14.11 4.00 -5.26
N LYS A 248 14.32 5.28 -5.59
CA LYS A 248 14.56 5.70 -6.97
C LYS A 248 15.80 5.03 -7.56
N GLN A 249 16.78 4.77 -6.73
CA GLN A 249 18.05 4.18 -7.17
C GLN A 249 17.90 2.70 -7.56
N GLN A 250 17.14 1.91 -6.79
CA GLN A 250 16.96 0.49 -7.07
C GLN A 250 15.70 0.19 -7.89
N THR A 251 14.63 0.97 -7.69
CA THR A 251 13.29 0.68 -8.24
C THR A 251 12.72 1.90 -9.00
N GLY A 252 13.55 2.64 -9.71
CA GLY A 252 13.18 3.91 -10.36
C GLY A 252 12.00 3.79 -11.33
N GLN A 253 11.86 2.67 -12.04
CA GLN A 253 10.72 2.42 -12.92
C GLN A 253 9.40 2.31 -12.14
N LEU A 254 9.42 1.67 -10.95
CA LEU A 254 8.24 1.56 -10.10
C LEU A 254 7.84 2.93 -9.54
N LEU A 255 8.81 3.75 -9.11
CA LEU A 255 8.55 5.11 -8.65
C LEU A 255 7.99 5.98 -9.78
N SER A 256 8.50 5.86 -10.99
CA SER A 256 7.99 6.59 -12.16
C SER A 256 6.56 6.20 -12.50
N LYS A 257 6.20 4.92 -12.35
CA LYS A 257 4.83 4.44 -12.50
C LYS A 257 3.94 4.99 -11.39
N PHE A 258 4.42 4.96 -10.14
CA PHE A 258 3.71 5.52 -8.98
C PHE A 258 3.33 6.98 -9.24
N MET A 259 4.31 7.82 -9.57
CA MET A 259 4.10 9.25 -9.82
C MET A 259 3.09 9.51 -10.93
N ARG A 260 3.23 8.83 -12.08
CA ARG A 260 2.26 8.96 -13.18
C ARG A 260 0.84 8.58 -12.77
N THR A 261 0.70 7.54 -11.95
CA THR A 261 -0.60 7.11 -11.44
C THR A 261 -1.17 8.12 -10.45
N PHE A 262 -0.36 8.64 -9.53
CA PHE A 262 -0.78 9.68 -8.59
C PHE A 262 -1.23 10.94 -9.32
N GLU A 263 -0.45 11.43 -10.30
CA GLU A 263 -0.81 12.60 -11.11
C GLU A 263 -2.10 12.36 -11.94
N SER A 264 -2.30 11.14 -12.45
CA SER A 264 -3.55 10.77 -13.11
C SER A 264 -4.75 10.91 -12.18
N TYR A 265 -4.65 10.42 -10.93
CA TYR A 265 -5.72 10.58 -9.94
C TYR A 265 -5.86 12.04 -9.50
N TRP A 266 -4.75 12.75 -9.38
CA TRP A 266 -4.77 14.17 -9.04
C TRP A 266 -5.46 15.02 -10.11
N ALA A 267 -5.33 14.67 -11.38
CA ALA A 267 -5.97 15.35 -12.50
C ALA A 267 -7.44 14.93 -12.72
N ASP A 268 -7.85 13.78 -12.17
CA ASP A 268 -9.20 13.25 -12.35
C ASP A 268 -10.24 14.08 -11.58
N SER A 269 -11.30 14.51 -12.29
CA SER A 269 -12.38 15.32 -11.76
C SER A 269 -13.25 14.63 -10.70
N SER A 270 -13.18 13.30 -10.60
CA SER A 270 -13.86 12.54 -9.53
C SER A 270 -13.27 12.80 -8.15
N TYR A 271 -12.01 13.26 -8.09
CA TYR A 271 -11.35 13.69 -6.86
C TYR A 271 -11.47 15.21 -6.72
N ARG A 272 -12.32 15.67 -5.81
CA ARG A 272 -12.60 17.08 -5.60
C ARG A 272 -11.69 17.68 -4.55
N LEU A 273 -11.16 18.88 -4.84
CA LEU A 273 -10.39 19.65 -3.87
C LEU A 273 -11.31 20.02 -2.69
N TYR A 274 -10.84 19.76 -1.48
CA TYR A 274 -11.58 20.02 -0.25
C TYR A 274 -11.24 21.37 0.34
N ASN A 275 -12.29 22.15 0.61
CA ASN A 275 -12.20 23.40 1.35
C ASN A 275 -13.05 23.31 2.64
N PRO A 276 -12.45 23.29 3.83
CA PRO A 276 -13.17 23.17 5.11
C PRO A 276 -14.29 24.19 5.30
N LYS A 277 -14.11 25.42 4.78
CA LYS A 277 -15.10 26.50 4.93
C LYS A 277 -16.34 26.33 4.06
N VAL A 278 -16.25 25.57 2.98
CA VAL A 278 -17.32 25.42 1.99
C VAL A 278 -17.91 24.00 2.03
N ASP A 279 -17.04 22.98 2.13
CA ASP A 279 -17.41 21.60 1.86
C ASP A 279 -17.66 20.77 3.13
N ALA A 280 -17.52 21.35 4.34
CA ALA A 280 -17.65 20.64 5.61
C ALA A 280 -18.96 19.85 5.74
N ASN A 281 -20.10 20.49 5.42
CA ASN A 281 -21.42 19.86 5.49
C ASN A 281 -21.58 18.72 4.47
N GLN A 282 -21.04 18.89 3.25
CA GLN A 282 -21.05 17.86 2.22
C GLN A 282 -20.23 16.66 2.68
N LEU A 283 -19.05 16.90 3.25
CA LEU A 283 -18.17 15.85 3.77
C LEU A 283 -18.83 15.08 4.92
N ASP A 284 -19.40 15.77 5.93
CA ASP A 284 -20.10 15.15 7.04
C ASP A 284 -21.26 14.26 6.56
N SER A 285 -22.04 14.76 5.59
CA SER A 285 -23.15 14.02 5.00
C SER A 285 -22.65 12.76 4.29
N ALA A 286 -21.59 12.88 3.48
CA ALA A 286 -21.01 11.75 2.76
C ALA A 286 -20.42 10.70 3.71
N LEU A 287 -19.68 11.12 4.74
CA LEU A 287 -19.11 10.21 5.75
C LEU A 287 -20.22 9.51 6.56
N SER A 288 -21.29 10.23 6.91
CA SER A 288 -22.43 9.66 7.62
C SER A 288 -23.18 8.64 6.78
N GLN A 289 -23.41 8.94 5.49
CA GLN A 289 -24.00 7.99 4.55
C GLN A 289 -23.12 6.74 4.38
N ALA A 290 -21.83 6.92 4.15
CA ALA A 290 -20.90 5.83 3.95
C ALA A 290 -20.71 4.95 5.20
N SER A 291 -20.81 5.53 6.42
CA SER A 291 -20.72 4.79 7.69
C SER A 291 -22.05 4.09 8.09
N GLY A 292 -23.11 4.30 7.34
CA GLY A 292 -24.44 3.85 7.70
C GLY A 292 -25.09 4.59 8.90
N LYS A 293 -24.46 5.66 9.42
CA LYS A 293 -24.98 6.47 10.53
C LYS A 293 -26.19 7.30 10.14
N ALA A 294 -26.24 7.79 8.89
CA ALA A 294 -27.40 8.52 8.38
C ALA A 294 -28.70 7.71 8.38
N ARG A 295 -28.59 6.37 8.42
CA ARG A 295 -29.75 5.47 8.60
C ARG A 295 -30.31 5.46 10.02
N LYS A 296 -29.58 5.93 11.05
CA LYS A 296 -30.07 5.96 12.43
C LYS A 296 -30.91 7.21 12.75
N GLU A 297 -30.70 8.32 12.06
CA GLU A 297 -31.46 9.56 12.27
C GLU A 297 -32.70 9.66 11.39
N SER A 298 -32.75 8.95 10.26
CA SER A 298 -33.93 8.86 9.37
C SER A 298 -34.80 7.63 9.63
N SER A 299 -34.66 6.95 10.77
CA SER A 299 -35.46 5.78 11.12
C SER A 299 -36.89 6.10 11.59
N ILE A 300 -37.47 7.15 11.04
CA ILE A 300 -38.93 7.32 10.98
C ILE A 300 -39.25 7.53 9.49
N ILE A 301 -39.32 6.45 8.75
CA ILE A 301 -40.25 6.13 7.65
C ILE A 301 -39.89 4.76 7.07
N LEU A 302 -40.73 3.87 7.36
CA LEU A 302 -41.08 2.56 6.82
C LEU A 302 -40.66 2.23 5.38
N GLY A 303 -40.12 1.01 5.21
CA GLY A 303 -40.33 0.24 3.98
C GLY A 303 -39.08 -0.09 3.20
N GLY A 304 -38.57 -1.32 3.32
CA GLY A 304 -37.86 -1.99 2.22
C GLY A 304 -36.43 -1.48 1.96
N LEU A 305 -35.53 -1.66 2.93
CA LEU A 305 -34.10 -1.55 2.65
C LEU A 305 -33.66 -2.82 1.89
N ASP A 306 -33.36 -2.66 0.59
CA ASP A 306 -32.72 -3.71 -0.19
C ASP A 306 -31.26 -3.89 0.27
N VAL A 307 -31.07 -4.65 1.37
CA VAL A 307 -29.74 -5.01 1.87
C VAL A 307 -29.13 -6.00 0.89
N ARG A 308 -28.13 -5.54 0.11
CA ARG A 308 -27.42 -6.39 -0.85
C ARG A 308 -26.17 -6.98 -0.21
N PRO A 309 -25.89 -8.26 -0.45
CA PRO A 309 -24.67 -8.90 0.02
C PRO A 309 -23.43 -8.31 -0.68
N TYR A 310 -22.32 -8.27 0.05
CA TYR A 310 -21.01 -8.03 -0.56
C TYR A 310 -20.56 -9.24 -1.39
N PRO A 311 -19.63 -9.09 -2.35
CA PRO A 311 -19.20 -10.21 -3.22
C PRO A 311 -18.77 -11.47 -2.45
N HIS A 312 -18.01 -11.34 -1.36
CA HIS A 312 -17.62 -12.46 -0.52
C HIS A 312 -18.80 -13.09 0.26
N GLN A 313 -19.82 -12.31 0.57
CA GLN A 313 -21.06 -12.82 1.20
C GLN A 313 -21.93 -13.52 0.19
N GLU A 314 -22.01 -12.99 -1.05
CA GLU A 314 -22.74 -13.63 -2.15
C GLU A 314 -22.17 -15.02 -2.47
N GLU A 315 -20.84 -15.16 -2.51
CA GLU A 315 -20.17 -16.44 -2.71
C GLU A 315 -20.57 -17.47 -1.62
N ILE A 316 -20.66 -17.06 -0.37
CA ILE A 316 -21.09 -17.91 0.74
C ILE A 316 -22.57 -18.28 0.59
N LEU A 317 -23.43 -17.32 0.26
CA LEU A 317 -24.85 -17.55 0.05
C LEU A 317 -25.10 -18.50 -1.12
N GLU A 318 -24.35 -18.37 -2.22
CA GLU A 318 -24.43 -19.26 -3.37
C GLU A 318 -24.05 -20.70 -2.98
N LYS A 319 -22.96 -20.89 -2.25
CA LYS A 319 -22.57 -22.21 -1.72
C LYS A 319 -23.66 -22.83 -0.85
N LEU A 320 -24.29 -22.05 0.03
CA LEU A 320 -25.39 -22.51 0.88
C LEU A 320 -26.64 -22.92 0.03
N ARG A 321 -26.94 -22.20 -1.05
CA ARG A 321 -28.02 -22.55 -1.98
C ARG A 321 -27.72 -23.86 -2.72
N VAL A 322 -26.49 -24.05 -3.17
CA VAL A 322 -26.05 -25.28 -3.85
C VAL A 322 -26.11 -26.48 -2.91
N GLU A 323 -25.60 -26.35 -1.69
CA GLU A 323 -25.64 -27.42 -0.69
C GLU A 323 -27.07 -27.89 -0.40
N ARG A 324 -28.02 -26.96 -0.27
CA ARG A 324 -29.42 -27.30 0.00
C ARG A 324 -30.19 -27.76 -1.24
N GLY A 325 -30.01 -27.09 -2.38
CA GLY A 325 -30.83 -27.33 -3.58
C GLY A 325 -30.34 -28.49 -4.44
N ILE A 326 -29.02 -28.75 -4.45
CA ILE A 326 -28.41 -29.79 -5.31
C ILE A 326 -28.01 -31.01 -4.50
N HIS A 327 -27.39 -30.80 -3.32
CA HIS A 327 -26.87 -31.88 -2.48
C HIS A 327 -27.83 -32.36 -1.38
N ASP A 328 -28.99 -31.71 -1.22
CA ASP A 328 -29.94 -31.95 -0.13
C ASP A 328 -29.34 -31.88 1.28
N ASN A 329 -28.29 -31.06 1.42
CA ASN A 329 -27.55 -30.92 2.67
C ASN A 329 -28.00 -29.66 3.44
N HIS A 330 -28.82 -29.88 4.48
CA HIS A 330 -29.43 -28.81 5.27
C HIS A 330 -28.64 -28.45 6.56
N ARG A 331 -27.46 -29.07 6.78
CA ARG A 331 -26.60 -28.78 7.92
C ARG A 331 -25.25 -28.26 7.39
N ASN A 332 -25.05 -26.96 7.50
CA ASN A 332 -23.88 -26.30 6.95
C ASN A 332 -23.10 -25.55 8.03
N LEU A 333 -21.76 -25.57 7.94
CA LEU A 333 -20.88 -24.79 8.77
C LEU A 333 -20.26 -23.65 7.94
N VAL A 334 -20.55 -22.39 8.35
CA VAL A 334 -19.96 -21.21 7.71
C VAL A 334 -18.83 -20.68 8.61
N VAL A 335 -17.60 -20.76 8.15
CA VAL A 335 -16.43 -20.22 8.83
C VAL A 335 -15.99 -18.93 8.13
N ALA A 336 -16.04 -17.82 8.85
CA ALA A 336 -15.67 -16.52 8.32
C ALA A 336 -15.02 -15.67 9.42
N ALA A 337 -14.08 -14.79 9.06
CA ALA A 337 -13.33 -13.93 9.98
C ALA A 337 -14.27 -12.99 10.77
N THR A 338 -13.79 -12.46 11.90
CA THR A 338 -14.53 -11.45 12.67
C THR A 338 -14.67 -10.18 11.81
N GLY A 339 -15.85 -9.55 11.81
CA GLY A 339 -16.13 -8.34 11.04
C GLY A 339 -16.61 -8.57 9.60
N THR A 340 -16.63 -9.79 9.06
CA THR A 340 -17.10 -10.10 7.70
C THR A 340 -18.62 -10.08 7.55
N GLY A 341 -19.37 -9.80 8.61
CA GLY A 341 -20.84 -9.74 8.59
C GLY A 341 -21.53 -11.10 8.65
N LYS A 342 -20.99 -12.09 9.39
CA LYS A 342 -21.61 -13.43 9.58
C LYS A 342 -23.10 -13.38 9.89
N THR A 343 -23.51 -12.47 10.78
CA THR A 343 -24.93 -12.28 11.15
C THR A 343 -25.77 -11.76 9.98
N VAL A 344 -25.18 -10.90 9.13
CA VAL A 344 -25.84 -10.39 7.93
C VAL A 344 -25.99 -11.50 6.89
N ILE A 345 -24.96 -12.36 6.72
CA ILE A 345 -25.03 -13.54 5.84
C ILE A 345 -26.19 -14.45 6.30
N ALA A 346 -26.27 -14.75 7.60
CA ALA A 346 -27.34 -15.57 8.14
C ALA A 346 -28.74 -14.96 7.96
N ALA A 347 -28.87 -13.64 8.07
CA ALA A 347 -30.11 -12.91 7.86
C ALA A 347 -30.53 -12.90 6.37
N LEU A 348 -29.58 -12.71 5.46
CA LEU A 348 -29.80 -12.78 4.01
C LEU A 348 -30.20 -14.19 3.56
N ASP A 349 -29.51 -15.20 4.10
CA ASP A 349 -29.82 -16.59 3.86
C ASP A 349 -31.24 -16.96 4.31
N TYR A 350 -31.63 -16.47 5.49
CA TYR A 350 -33.00 -16.63 5.98
C TYR A 350 -34.02 -15.92 5.07
N ARG A 351 -33.73 -14.70 4.59
CA ARG A 351 -34.57 -13.95 3.63
C ARG A 351 -34.77 -14.72 2.35
N ASP A 352 -33.71 -15.30 1.80
CA ASP A 352 -33.78 -16.09 0.56
C ASP A 352 -34.66 -17.33 0.73
N ASN A 353 -34.53 -18.03 1.85
CA ASN A 353 -35.38 -19.17 2.18
C ASN A 353 -36.84 -18.77 2.44
N LEU A 354 -37.10 -17.59 2.95
CA LEU A 354 -38.43 -17.02 3.13
C LEU A 354 -39.13 -16.79 1.79
N SER A 355 -38.40 -16.23 0.84
CA SER A 355 -38.90 -16.00 -0.52
C SER A 355 -39.24 -17.31 -1.22
N ALA A 356 -38.46 -18.36 -1.03
CA ALA A 356 -38.69 -19.68 -1.61
C ALA A 356 -39.86 -20.43 -0.96
N ALA A 357 -40.09 -20.26 0.33
CA ALA A 357 -41.09 -20.99 1.11
C ALA A 357 -42.49 -20.37 1.07
N GLY A 358 -42.64 -19.10 0.67
CA GLY A 358 -43.92 -18.36 0.66
C GLY A 358 -44.55 -18.15 2.03
N ARG A 359 -43.83 -18.47 3.12
CA ARG A 359 -44.24 -18.27 4.51
C ARG A 359 -43.01 -18.04 5.40
N TYR A 360 -43.22 -17.43 6.58
CA TYR A 360 -42.15 -17.23 7.55
C TYR A 360 -41.79 -18.58 8.23
N PRO A 361 -40.66 -19.21 7.94
CA PRO A 361 -40.20 -20.38 8.66
C PRO A 361 -39.79 -20.00 10.09
N ARG A 362 -39.90 -20.95 11.02
CA ARG A 362 -39.44 -20.72 12.40
C ARG A 362 -37.92 -20.60 12.42
N LEU A 363 -37.39 -19.56 13.06
CA LEU A 363 -35.98 -19.31 13.26
C LEU A 363 -35.61 -19.46 14.73
N LEU A 364 -34.62 -20.30 15.02
CA LEU A 364 -33.95 -20.36 16.31
C LEU A 364 -32.52 -19.83 16.16
N PHE A 365 -32.23 -18.73 16.85
CA PHE A 365 -30.89 -18.16 16.91
C PHE A 365 -30.32 -18.36 18.32
N VAL A 366 -29.14 -19.01 18.41
CA VAL A 366 -28.48 -19.33 19.67
C VAL A 366 -27.13 -18.65 19.74
N ALA A 367 -26.85 -17.95 20.84
CA ALA A 367 -25.54 -17.35 21.11
C ALA A 367 -25.27 -17.39 22.64
N HIS A 368 -23.99 -17.32 22.99
CA HIS A 368 -23.54 -17.41 24.38
C HIS A 368 -23.62 -16.10 25.18
N ARG A 369 -23.96 -14.97 24.51
CA ARG A 369 -24.09 -13.64 25.13
C ARG A 369 -25.35 -12.94 24.65
N ILE A 370 -25.99 -12.21 25.54
CA ILE A 370 -27.23 -11.49 25.26
C ILE A 370 -27.00 -10.33 24.26
N GLU A 371 -25.84 -9.67 24.33
CA GLU A 371 -25.50 -8.59 23.44
C GLU A 371 -25.41 -9.06 21.97
N ILE A 372 -24.95 -10.31 21.75
CA ILE A 372 -24.91 -10.93 20.42
C ILE A 372 -26.32 -11.19 19.91
N LEU A 373 -27.23 -11.64 20.80
CA LEU A 373 -28.63 -11.87 20.44
C LEU A 373 -29.33 -10.57 20.05
N GLU A 374 -29.13 -9.50 20.81
CA GLU A 374 -29.71 -8.18 20.53
C GLU A 374 -29.15 -7.59 19.22
N GLN A 375 -27.84 -7.70 19.01
CA GLN A 375 -27.19 -7.26 17.77
C GLN A 375 -27.72 -8.06 16.57
N SER A 376 -27.85 -9.37 16.72
CA SER A 376 -28.36 -10.24 15.67
C SER A 376 -29.82 -9.94 15.33
N MET A 377 -30.66 -9.75 16.34
CA MET A 377 -32.07 -9.35 16.16
C MET A 377 -32.18 -8.03 15.37
N ARG A 378 -31.30 -7.05 15.65
CA ARG A 378 -31.25 -5.79 14.88
C ARG A 378 -30.84 -6.03 13.44
N ALA A 379 -29.85 -6.90 13.18
CA ALA A 379 -29.41 -7.25 11.82
C ALA A 379 -30.53 -7.94 11.03
N TYR A 380 -31.22 -8.91 11.63
CA TYR A 380 -32.36 -9.58 10.98
C TYR A 380 -33.51 -8.60 10.67
N ARG A 381 -33.85 -7.69 11.59
CA ARG A 381 -34.87 -6.65 11.33
C ARG A 381 -34.46 -5.64 10.24
N ALA A 382 -33.17 -5.46 9.99
CA ALA A 382 -32.68 -4.58 8.94
C ALA A 382 -32.68 -5.27 7.56
N VAL A 383 -32.61 -6.60 7.52
CA VAL A 383 -32.54 -7.40 6.28
C VAL A 383 -33.92 -7.86 5.83
N LEU A 384 -34.83 -8.12 6.76
CA LEU A 384 -36.22 -8.60 6.54
C LEU A 384 -37.21 -7.44 6.46
#